data_15d0ba0ae8fdba7a49c21f330862ca02
#
_entry.id   15d0ba0ae8fdba7a49c21f330862ca02
#
_cell.length_a   1.000
_cell.length_b   1.000
_cell.length_c   1.000
_cell.angle_alpha   90.00
_cell.angle_beta   90.00
_cell.angle_gamma   90.00
#
_symmetry.space_group_name_H-M   'P 1'
#
loop_
_entity.id
_entity.type
_entity.pdbx_description
1 polymer ?
#
loop_
_entity_poly.entity_id
_entity_poly.type
_entity_poly.pdbx_seq_one_letter_code
_entity_poly.pdbx_strand_id
1 'polypeptide(L)'
;MNFYIMTLFPEMVMDGLNTSIIGRAVNKGLLSIEALNIRDYAFNKHHSVDDYPYGGGAGMLMQAEPVYQCYDALARQITERKAKATEEKLASGEKKEMSGEQKRTRVIYLSPQGKTFNQSMAEEFAQ
;
A
#
# COMPACT_ATOMS: atom_id res chain seq x y z
N MET A 1 -10.41 -5.51 -4.90
CA MET A 1 -9.21 -5.60 -4.03
C MET A 1 -8.45 -4.29 -4.16
N ASN A 2 -7.93 -3.73 -3.04
CA ASN A 2 -7.22 -2.45 -3.05
C ASN A 2 -5.76 -2.67 -2.68
N PHE A 3 -4.86 -2.09 -3.47
CA PHE A 3 -3.42 -2.11 -3.24
C PHE A 3 -2.93 -0.70 -2.98
N TYR A 4 -2.18 -0.54 -1.93
CA TYR A 4 -1.49 0.70 -1.57
C TYR A 4 0.01 0.42 -1.56
N ILE A 5 0.75 1.13 -2.38
CA ILE A 5 2.18 0.87 -2.58
C ILE A 5 2.96 2.07 -2.08
N MET A 6 3.72 1.89 -1.02
CA MET A 6 4.66 2.89 -0.52
C MET A 6 5.99 2.75 -1.26
N THR A 7 6.40 3.77 -1.97
CA THR A 7 7.58 3.71 -2.85
C THR A 7 8.26 5.08 -2.95
N LEU A 8 9.51 5.10 -3.39
CA LEU A 8 10.23 6.33 -3.76
C LEU A 8 9.99 6.73 -5.23
N PHE A 9 9.39 5.85 -6.03
CA PHE A 9 9.21 6.02 -7.46
C PHE A 9 7.77 5.69 -7.89
N PRO A 10 6.77 6.48 -7.45
CA PRO A 10 5.36 6.16 -7.70
C PRO A 10 5.02 6.11 -9.19
N GLU A 11 5.57 7.02 -10.00
CA GLU A 11 5.30 7.06 -11.43
C GLU A 11 5.78 5.78 -12.12
N MET A 12 7.02 5.35 -11.88
CA MET A 12 7.57 4.11 -12.45
C MET A 12 6.74 2.89 -12.08
N VAL A 13 6.27 2.81 -10.85
CA VAL A 13 5.43 1.70 -10.38
C VAL A 13 4.07 1.73 -11.07
N MET A 14 3.44 2.90 -11.13
CA MET A 14 2.11 3.05 -11.72
C MET A 14 2.13 2.82 -13.24
N ASP A 15 3.13 3.30 -13.96
CA ASP A 15 3.29 3.06 -15.39
C ASP A 15 3.40 1.56 -15.70
N GLY A 16 4.18 0.82 -14.90
CA GLY A 16 4.29 -0.62 -15.04
C GLY A 16 2.98 -1.37 -14.74
N LEU A 17 2.29 -1.00 -13.67
CA LEU A 17 1.07 -1.67 -13.24
C LEU A 17 -0.18 -1.31 -14.06
N ASN A 18 -0.22 -0.14 -14.70
CA ASN A 18 -1.34 0.27 -15.55
C ASN A 18 -1.33 -0.39 -16.94
N THR A 19 -0.47 -1.36 -17.17
CA THR A 19 -0.33 -2.05 -18.45
C THR A 19 -0.93 -3.45 -18.43
N SER A 20 -1.17 -4.01 -19.62
CA SER A 20 -1.53 -5.42 -19.85
C SER A 20 -2.73 -5.91 -19.00
N ILE A 21 -2.59 -7.04 -18.35
CA ILE A 21 -3.66 -7.71 -17.59
C ILE A 21 -4.05 -6.90 -16.34
N ILE A 22 -3.08 -6.32 -15.64
CA ILE A 22 -3.32 -5.53 -14.43
C ILE A 22 -4.09 -4.25 -14.79
N GLY A 23 -3.65 -3.52 -15.82
CA GLY A 23 -4.37 -2.33 -16.31
C GLY A 23 -5.80 -2.62 -16.72
N ARG A 24 -6.05 -3.78 -17.38
CA ARG A 24 -7.43 -4.22 -17.70
C ARG A 24 -8.26 -4.51 -16.44
N ALA A 25 -7.67 -5.08 -15.40
CA ALA A 25 -8.37 -5.35 -14.15
C ALA A 25 -8.72 -4.05 -13.40
N VAL A 26 -7.82 -3.07 -13.42
CA VAL A 26 -8.07 -1.72 -12.88
C VAL A 26 -9.22 -1.04 -13.63
N ASN A 27 -9.18 -1.04 -14.97
CA ASN A 27 -10.22 -0.43 -15.81
C ASN A 27 -11.60 -1.09 -15.64
N LYS A 28 -11.63 -2.37 -15.28
CA LYS A 28 -12.86 -3.10 -14.95
C LYS A 28 -13.32 -2.91 -13.50
N GLY A 29 -12.60 -2.13 -12.68
CA GLY A 29 -12.93 -1.92 -11.27
C GLY A 29 -12.69 -3.13 -10.36
N LEU A 30 -11.98 -4.17 -10.83
CA LEU A 30 -11.65 -5.36 -10.04
C LEU A 30 -10.54 -5.08 -9.04
N LEU A 31 -9.62 -4.18 -9.43
CA LEU A 31 -8.48 -3.74 -8.63
C LEU A 31 -8.51 -2.21 -8.49
N SER A 32 -8.01 -1.72 -7.37
CA SER A 32 -7.62 -0.33 -7.18
C SER A 32 -6.16 -0.31 -6.72
N ILE A 33 -5.35 0.51 -7.36
CA ILE A 33 -3.92 0.64 -7.05
C ILE A 33 -3.63 2.12 -6.80
N GLU A 34 -2.99 2.41 -5.68
CA GLU A 34 -2.57 3.75 -5.29
C GLU A 34 -1.11 3.69 -4.83
N ALA A 35 -0.24 4.48 -5.45
CA ALA A 35 1.16 4.58 -5.06
C ALA A 35 1.40 5.87 -4.27
N LEU A 36 2.05 5.74 -3.12
CA LEU A 36 2.38 6.86 -2.23
C LEU A 36 3.90 7.09 -2.26
N ASN A 37 4.28 8.36 -2.43
CA ASN A 37 5.68 8.74 -2.38
C ASN A 37 6.14 8.91 -0.93
N ILE A 38 7.06 8.07 -0.49
CA ILE A 38 7.62 8.14 0.87
C ILE A 38 8.32 9.49 1.13
N ARG A 39 8.88 10.14 0.08
CA ARG A 39 9.54 11.44 0.20
C ARG A 39 8.62 12.56 0.66
N ASP A 40 7.33 12.47 0.37
CA ASP A 40 6.35 13.49 0.77
C ASP A 40 6.16 13.54 2.30
N TYR A 41 6.62 12.49 2.99
CA TYR A 41 6.56 12.36 4.44
C TYR A 41 7.91 12.57 5.14
N ALA A 42 8.91 13.05 4.40
CA ALA A 42 10.20 13.45 4.95
C ALA A 42 10.15 14.93 5.36
N PHE A 43 10.18 15.22 6.65
CA PHE A 43 10.00 16.56 7.20
C PHE A 43 11.29 17.41 7.22
N ASN A 44 12.41 16.87 6.76
CA ASN A 44 13.65 17.64 6.66
C ASN A 44 13.64 18.54 5.42
N LYS A 45 14.44 19.62 5.45
CA LYS A 45 14.51 20.64 4.39
C LYS A 45 14.80 20.08 2.99
N HIS A 46 15.43 18.92 2.92
CA HIS A 46 15.87 18.29 1.66
C HIS A 46 15.03 17.10 1.25
N HIS A 47 13.96 16.80 1.99
CA HIS A 47 13.12 15.59 1.77
C HIS A 47 13.96 14.32 1.64
N SER A 48 15.03 14.22 2.45
CA SER A 48 15.91 13.06 2.48
C SER A 48 15.19 11.89 3.15
N VAL A 49 15.26 10.73 2.50
CA VAL A 49 14.64 9.48 2.96
C VAL A 49 15.66 8.41 3.30
N ASP A 50 16.92 8.71 3.06
CA ASP A 50 18.06 7.80 3.21
C ASP A 50 19.18 8.45 4.01
N ASP A 51 20.03 7.62 4.59
CA ASP A 51 21.20 8.01 5.36
C ASP A 51 22.35 7.02 5.13
N TYR A 52 23.54 7.40 5.52
CA TYR A 52 24.70 6.53 5.43
C TYR A 52 24.60 5.35 6.38
N PRO A 53 25.08 4.15 5.97
CA PRO A 53 25.13 3.00 6.87
C PRO A 53 25.97 3.30 8.10
N TYR A 54 25.47 2.93 9.27
CA TYR A 54 26.23 3.03 10.51
C TYR A 54 27.48 2.15 10.44
N GLY A 55 28.66 2.75 10.63
CA GLY A 55 29.94 2.05 10.47
C GLY A 55 30.56 2.13 9.08
N GLY A 56 29.94 2.85 8.14
CA GLY A 56 30.43 3.02 6.77
C GLY A 56 30.09 1.82 5.87
N GLY A 57 30.43 1.94 4.61
CA GLY A 57 30.18 0.92 3.60
C GLY A 57 29.49 1.50 2.36
N ALA A 58 29.34 0.68 1.32
CA ALA A 58 28.64 1.05 0.11
C ALA A 58 27.12 0.98 0.30
N GLY A 59 26.40 1.93 -0.27
CA GLY A 59 24.94 1.98 -0.24
C GLY A 59 24.38 2.99 0.75
N MET A 60 23.07 3.09 0.79
CA MET A 60 22.31 3.99 1.64
C MET A 60 21.28 3.19 2.43
N LEU A 61 20.99 3.66 3.64
CA LEU A 61 19.98 3.09 4.53
C LEU A 61 18.73 3.97 4.48
N MET A 62 17.58 3.37 4.23
CA MET A 62 16.32 4.11 4.28
C MET A 62 16.02 4.51 5.73
N GLN A 63 15.70 5.78 5.94
CA GLN A 63 15.29 6.29 7.23
C GLN A 63 13.93 5.73 7.63
N ALA A 64 13.82 5.31 8.89
CA ALA A 64 12.57 4.74 9.41
C ALA A 64 11.44 5.77 9.51
N GLU A 65 11.77 7.02 9.85
CA GLU A 65 10.78 8.08 10.10
C GLU A 65 9.88 8.38 8.89
N PRO A 66 10.38 8.65 7.67
CA PRO A 66 9.54 8.88 6.50
C PRO A 66 8.64 7.68 6.16
N VAL A 67 9.16 6.46 6.32
CA VAL A 67 8.40 5.23 6.09
C VAL A 67 7.26 5.10 7.09
N TYR A 68 7.55 5.35 8.38
CA TYR A 68 6.55 5.29 9.44
C TYR A 68 5.44 6.34 9.23
N GLN A 69 5.80 7.59 8.93
CA GLN A 69 4.84 8.66 8.71
C GLN A 69 3.96 8.40 7.47
N CYS A 70 4.54 7.89 6.40
CA CYS A 70 3.79 7.48 5.22
C CYS A 70 2.80 6.35 5.55
N TYR A 71 3.22 5.36 6.32
CA TYR A 71 2.37 4.26 6.76
C TYR A 71 1.23 4.73 7.67
N ASP A 72 1.52 5.58 8.66
CA ASP A 72 0.52 6.10 9.59
C ASP A 72 -0.56 6.93 8.86
N ALA A 73 -0.14 7.82 7.96
CA ALA A 73 -1.06 8.58 7.11
C ALA A 73 -1.94 7.66 6.26
N LEU A 74 -1.37 6.64 5.64
CA LEU A 74 -2.10 5.66 4.86
C LEU A 74 -3.09 4.85 5.71
N ALA A 75 -2.68 4.40 6.89
CA ALA A 75 -3.54 3.65 7.80
C ALA A 75 -4.78 4.47 8.22
N ARG A 76 -4.59 5.76 8.49
CA ARG A 76 -5.70 6.70 8.78
C ARG A 76 -6.64 6.83 7.58
N GLN A 77 -6.12 7.06 6.39
CA GLN A 77 -6.92 7.15 5.15
C GLN A 77 -7.74 5.87 4.90
N ILE A 78 -7.15 4.70 5.09
CA ILE A 78 -7.86 3.42 4.91
C ILE A 78 -9.00 3.30 5.92
N THR A 79 -8.76 3.69 7.17
CA THR A 79 -9.77 3.65 8.24
C THR A 79 -10.93 4.59 7.94
N GLU A 80 -10.65 5.82 7.53
CA GLU A 80 -11.66 6.80 7.14
C GLU A 80 -12.48 6.35 5.92
N ARG A 81 -11.82 5.82 4.88
CA ARG A 81 -12.51 5.27 3.69
C ARG A 81 -13.44 4.11 4.06
N LYS A 82 -13.01 3.23 4.97
CA LYS A 82 -13.84 2.12 5.47
C LYS A 82 -15.05 2.63 6.27
N ALA A 83 -14.87 3.64 7.12
CA ALA A 83 -15.95 4.25 7.89
C ALA A 83 -17.00 4.89 6.97
N LYS A 84 -16.57 5.73 6.02
CA LYS A 84 -17.47 6.35 5.03
C LYS A 84 -18.24 5.33 4.20
N ALA A 85 -17.58 4.29 3.70
CA ALA A 85 -18.22 3.24 2.94
C ALA A 85 -19.25 2.44 3.77
N THR A 86 -19.06 2.36 5.08
CA THR A 86 -20.04 1.74 5.99
C THR A 86 -21.24 2.66 6.21
N GLU A 87 -21.04 3.95 6.39
CA GLU A 87 -22.10 4.96 6.55
C GLU A 87 -22.97 5.06 5.29
N GLU A 88 -22.36 5.09 4.10
CA GLU A 88 -23.08 5.13 2.82
C GLU A 88 -23.96 3.90 2.62
N LYS A 89 -23.49 2.72 2.98
CA LYS A 89 -24.27 1.47 2.92
C LYS A 89 -25.41 1.44 3.93
N LEU A 90 -25.23 2.01 5.11
CA LEU A 90 -26.29 2.15 6.10
C LEU A 90 -27.36 3.14 5.62
N ALA A 91 -26.97 4.23 4.96
CA ALA A 91 -27.88 5.24 4.42
C ALA A 91 -28.66 4.72 3.20
N SER A 92 -28.10 3.82 2.39
CA SER A 92 -28.77 3.22 1.23
C SER A 92 -29.74 2.09 1.56
N GLY A 93 -29.88 1.72 2.84
CA GLY A 93 -30.88 0.72 3.29
C GLY A 93 -30.55 -0.73 2.91
N GLU A 94 -29.36 -1.01 2.40
CA GLU A 94 -28.90 -2.38 2.14
C GLU A 94 -28.71 -3.12 3.47
N LYS A 95 -29.62 -4.05 3.76
CA LYS A 95 -29.50 -4.95 4.90
C LYS A 95 -28.20 -5.75 4.76
N LYS A 96 -27.29 -5.48 5.68
CA LYS A 96 -26.07 -6.24 5.84
C LYS A 96 -26.43 -7.69 6.17
N GLU A 97 -26.29 -8.60 5.22
CA GLU A 97 -26.02 -9.98 5.62
C GLU A 97 -24.71 -9.96 6.39
N MET A 98 -24.78 -10.29 7.66
CA MET A 98 -23.63 -10.41 8.55
C MET A 98 -22.81 -11.65 8.17
N SER A 99 -22.26 -11.68 6.96
CA SER A 99 -21.15 -12.57 6.65
C SER A 99 -19.90 -11.87 7.16
N GLY A 100 -19.45 -12.30 8.32
CA GLY A 100 -18.41 -11.67 9.13
C GLY A 100 -16.99 -11.77 8.57
N GLU A 101 -16.77 -11.53 7.31
CA GLU A 101 -15.43 -11.33 6.75
C GLU A 101 -15.10 -9.85 6.69
N GLN A 102 -14.66 -9.35 7.82
CA GLN A 102 -13.97 -8.08 7.88
C GLN A 102 -12.71 -8.21 7.04
N LYS A 103 -12.73 -7.71 5.79
CA LYS A 103 -11.57 -7.74 4.89
C LYS A 103 -10.35 -7.18 5.60
N ARG A 104 -9.42 -8.09 5.93
CA ARG A 104 -8.22 -7.76 6.69
C ARG A 104 -7.28 -6.92 5.83
N THR A 105 -6.74 -5.87 6.39
CA THR A 105 -5.63 -5.15 5.77
C THR A 105 -4.35 -5.92 6.09
N ARG A 106 -3.57 -6.27 5.08
CA ARG A 106 -2.27 -6.94 5.22
C ARG A 106 -1.17 -5.95 4.88
N VAL A 107 -0.10 -5.98 5.62
CA VAL A 107 1.12 -5.21 5.35
C VAL A 107 2.18 -6.18 4.85
N ILE A 108 2.74 -5.89 3.67
CA ILE A 108 3.75 -6.72 3.02
C ILE A 108 5.00 -5.87 2.84
N TYR A 109 6.11 -6.33 3.39
CA TYR A 109 7.42 -5.73 3.18
C TYR A 109 8.23 -6.60 2.21
N LEU A 110 8.61 -6.03 1.07
CA LEU A 110 9.43 -6.70 0.07
C LEU A 110 10.89 -6.62 0.48
N SER A 111 11.50 -7.76 0.76
CA SER A 111 12.89 -7.87 1.23
C SER A 111 13.61 -9.06 0.60
N PRO A 112 14.91 -8.96 0.30
CA PRO A 112 15.71 -10.10 -0.15
C PRO A 112 15.77 -11.26 0.87
N GLN A 113 15.53 -10.96 2.14
CA GLN A 113 15.51 -11.94 3.24
C GLN A 113 14.13 -12.57 3.45
N GLY A 114 13.12 -12.12 2.70
CA GLY A 114 11.75 -12.61 2.79
C GLY A 114 11.59 -14.00 2.18
N LYS A 115 10.41 -14.58 2.41
CA LYS A 115 10.01 -15.81 1.71
C LYS A 115 9.78 -15.51 0.23
N THR A 116 10.22 -16.42 -0.65
CA THR A 116 9.94 -16.31 -2.08
C THR A 116 8.43 -16.34 -2.32
N PHE A 117 7.93 -15.31 -3.01
CA PHE A 117 6.51 -15.24 -3.38
C PHE A 117 6.16 -16.34 -4.38
N ASN A 118 5.06 -17.04 -4.15
CA ASN A 118 4.59 -18.14 -4.98
C ASN A 118 3.07 -18.14 -5.12
N GLN A 119 2.54 -19.00 -5.95
CA GLN A 119 1.11 -19.09 -6.25
C GLN A 119 0.25 -19.33 -4.99
N SER A 120 0.69 -20.19 -4.09
CA SER A 120 -0.04 -20.48 -2.85
C SER A 120 -0.17 -19.23 -1.95
N MET A 121 0.90 -18.43 -1.86
CA MET A 121 0.84 -17.14 -1.15
C MET A 121 -0.08 -16.14 -1.86
N ALA A 122 -0.11 -16.14 -3.19
CA ALA A 122 -1.02 -15.28 -3.94
C ALA A 122 -2.49 -15.64 -3.67
N GLU A 123 -2.82 -16.91 -3.64
CA GLU A 123 -4.15 -17.42 -3.31
C GLU A 123 -4.56 -17.08 -1.88
N GLU A 124 -3.63 -17.23 -0.92
CA GLU A 124 -3.86 -16.82 0.47
C GLU A 124 -4.11 -15.30 0.60
N PHE A 125 -3.38 -14.48 -0.16
CA PHE A 125 -3.56 -13.03 -0.12
C PHE A 125 -4.80 -12.55 -0.84
N ALA A 126 -5.36 -13.35 -1.73
CA ALA A 126 -6.60 -13.03 -2.45
C ALA A 126 -7.87 -13.25 -1.62
N GLN A 127 -7.78 -13.98 -0.52
CA GLN A 127 -8.87 -14.21 0.45
C GLN A 127 -8.97 -13.02 1.42
#